data_04bc6d8c2aea7a442808b3ee7a182783
#
_entry.id   04bc6d8c2aea7a442808b3ee7a182783
#
_cell.length_a   1.000
_cell.length_b   1.000
_cell.length_c   1.000
_cell.angle_alpha   90.00
_cell.angle_beta   90.00
_cell.angle_gamma   90.00
#
_symmetry.space_group_name_H-M   'P 1'
#
loop_
_entity.id
_entity.type
_entity.pdbx_description
1 polymer ?
#
loop_
_entity_poly.entity_id
_entity_poly.type
_entity_poly.pdbx_seq_one_letter_code
_entity_poly.pdbx_strand_id
1 'polypeptide(L)'
;MDYIFCARNTSGGAFGTNPGPTKFLEIPAIASSHKPDMAIARGDWFRKVIDIARTGTDPLGRPTGEVLIYIHGFNTDLPLILKRHRLIRKGLDSLGYAGAVVSFDWPCADTALNYLEDRTDAKLTALRLVTDAVVPFARVQAPDCAIR
;
A
#
# COMPACT_ATOMS: atom_id res chain seq x y z
N MET A 1 -6.23 -11.46 4.63
CA MET A 1 -4.88 -10.91 4.44
C MET A 1 -4.98 -9.43 4.18
N ASP A 2 -4.01 -8.64 4.66
CA ASP A 2 -3.91 -7.21 4.36
C ASP A 2 -2.65 -6.98 3.52
N TYR A 3 -2.69 -6.01 2.59
CA TYR A 3 -1.61 -5.74 1.65
C TYR A 3 -1.07 -4.33 1.86
N ILE A 4 0.21 -4.24 2.22
CA ILE A 4 0.92 -2.97 2.44
C ILE A 4 2.20 -2.99 1.62
N PHE A 5 2.57 -1.89 1.00
CA PHE A 5 3.92 -1.67 0.50
C PHE A 5 4.58 -0.57 1.34
N CYS A 6 5.77 -0.90 1.85
CA CYS A 6 6.46 -0.14 2.89
C CYS A 6 7.80 0.37 2.36
N ALA A 7 8.01 1.69 2.43
CA ALA A 7 9.23 2.36 1.97
C ALA A 7 10.20 2.70 3.12
N ARG A 8 10.07 2.04 4.28
CA ARG A 8 10.96 2.21 5.43
C ARG A 8 12.22 1.38 5.30
N ASN A 9 13.32 1.85 5.86
CA ASN A 9 14.51 1.03 6.06
C ASN A 9 14.24 -0.09 7.08
N THR A 10 15.16 -1.04 7.15
CA THR A 10 15.08 -2.16 8.11
C THR A 10 16.36 -2.25 8.92
N SER A 11 16.22 -2.48 10.23
CA SER A 11 17.33 -2.72 11.16
C SER A 11 16.87 -3.68 12.24
N GLY A 12 17.72 -4.67 12.58
CA GLY A 12 17.42 -5.64 13.65
C GLY A 12 16.09 -6.42 13.46
N GLY A 13 15.67 -6.66 12.22
CA GLY A 13 14.40 -7.36 11.94
C GLY A 13 13.13 -6.50 12.10
N ALA A 14 13.27 -5.18 12.29
CA ALA A 14 12.18 -4.23 12.40
C ALA A 14 12.24 -3.16 11.30
N PHE A 15 11.11 -2.50 11.03
CA PHE A 15 11.07 -1.28 10.22
C PHE A 15 11.57 -0.08 11.05
N GLY A 16 12.43 0.72 10.42
CA GLY A 16 12.95 1.97 11.00
C GLY A 16 12.15 3.18 10.57
N THR A 17 12.69 4.35 10.89
CA THR A 17 12.08 5.65 10.65
C THR A 17 12.63 6.38 9.42
N ASN A 18 13.60 5.79 8.71
CA ASN A 18 14.21 6.39 7.52
C ASN A 18 13.71 5.71 6.23
N PRO A 19 13.79 6.39 5.07
CA PRO A 19 13.51 5.76 3.78
C PRO A 19 14.41 4.54 3.52
N GLY A 20 13.82 3.50 2.95
CA GLY A 20 14.50 2.27 2.58
C GLY A 20 13.92 1.66 1.28
N PRO A 21 14.49 0.57 0.77
CA PRO A 21 13.94 -0.15 -0.38
C PRO A 21 12.49 -0.59 -0.09
N THR A 22 11.62 -0.40 -1.08
CA THR A 22 10.21 -0.80 -0.94
C THR A 22 10.06 -2.29 -0.72
N LYS A 23 9.35 -2.67 0.33
CA LYS A 23 8.95 -4.05 0.63
C LYS A 23 7.45 -4.22 0.42
N PHE A 24 7.05 -5.33 -0.15
CA PHE A 24 5.67 -5.69 -0.45
C PHE A 24 5.20 -6.73 0.55
N LEU A 25 4.28 -6.37 1.42
CA LEU A 25 3.91 -7.14 2.60
C LEU A 25 2.54 -7.80 2.42
N GLU A 26 2.48 -9.09 2.76
CA GLU A 26 1.25 -9.85 2.94
C GLU A 26 1.05 -10.13 4.44
N ILE A 27 0.10 -9.45 5.05
CA ILE A 27 -0.04 -9.39 6.51
C ILE A 27 -1.19 -10.28 6.95
N PRO A 28 -0.94 -11.25 7.85
CA PRO A 28 -2.00 -12.08 8.42
C PRO A 28 -3.05 -11.27 9.16
N ALA A 29 -4.33 -11.68 9.08
CA ALA A 29 -5.44 -10.97 9.74
C ALA A 29 -5.27 -10.85 11.26
N ILE A 30 -4.57 -11.82 11.87
CA ILE A 30 -4.29 -11.84 13.33
C ILE A 30 -3.15 -10.90 13.76
N ALA A 31 -2.34 -10.39 12.81
CA ALA A 31 -1.21 -9.52 13.15
C ALA A 31 -1.71 -8.17 13.69
N SER A 32 -1.05 -7.65 14.71
CA SER A 32 -1.31 -6.33 15.30
C SER A 32 -0.48 -5.22 14.67
N SER A 33 0.59 -5.58 13.96
CA SER A 33 1.51 -4.68 13.25
C SER A 33 2.16 -5.42 12.11
N HIS A 34 2.70 -4.69 11.12
CA HIS A 34 3.47 -5.29 10.05
C HIS A 34 4.96 -5.28 10.34
N LYS A 35 5.68 -6.28 9.80
CA LYS A 35 7.10 -6.52 10.02
C LYS A 35 7.80 -6.84 8.71
N PRO A 36 9.15 -6.68 8.63
CA PRO A 36 9.93 -6.99 7.42
C PRO A 36 9.87 -8.46 6.97
N ASP A 37 9.67 -9.40 7.88
CA ASP A 37 9.57 -10.84 7.61
C ASP A 37 8.26 -11.25 6.91
N MET A 38 7.26 -10.34 6.88
CA MET A 38 6.02 -10.51 6.12
C MET A 38 6.15 -10.12 4.65
N ALA A 39 7.37 -9.79 4.19
CA ALA A 39 7.63 -9.43 2.80
C ALA A 39 7.56 -10.66 1.89
N ILE A 40 6.86 -10.49 0.78
CA ILE A 40 6.79 -11.46 -0.32
C ILE A 40 7.38 -10.88 -1.61
N ALA A 41 7.59 -11.71 -2.61
CA ALA A 41 8.07 -11.25 -3.91
C ALA A 41 7.08 -10.23 -4.51
N ARG A 42 7.61 -9.15 -5.11
CA ARG A 42 6.81 -8.07 -5.70
C ARG A 42 5.77 -8.59 -6.69
N GLY A 43 6.17 -9.50 -7.58
CA GLY A 43 5.26 -10.08 -8.59
C GLY A 43 4.08 -10.85 -7.97
N ASP A 44 4.34 -11.60 -6.89
CA ASP A 44 3.31 -12.35 -6.17
C ASP A 44 2.35 -11.40 -5.46
N TRP A 45 2.88 -10.34 -4.85
CA TRP A 45 2.07 -9.32 -4.20
C TRP A 45 1.11 -8.64 -5.19
N PHE A 46 1.63 -8.19 -6.35
CA PHE A 46 0.81 -7.56 -7.38
C PHE A 46 -0.25 -8.52 -7.92
N ARG A 47 0.11 -9.78 -8.20
CA ARG A 47 -0.85 -10.79 -8.67
C ARG A 47 -2.00 -10.94 -7.68
N LYS A 48 -1.72 -11.12 -6.39
CA LYS A 48 -2.73 -11.27 -5.34
C LYS A 48 -3.63 -10.05 -5.21
N VAL A 49 -3.07 -8.83 -5.24
CA VAL A 49 -3.85 -7.58 -5.18
C VAL A 49 -4.74 -7.43 -6.40
N ILE A 50 -4.23 -7.72 -7.61
CA ILE A 50 -4.98 -7.65 -8.86
C ILE A 50 -6.11 -8.70 -8.87
N ASP A 51 -5.86 -9.91 -8.37
CA ASP A 51 -6.90 -10.95 -8.28
C ASP A 51 -8.06 -10.52 -7.36
N ILE A 52 -7.76 -9.82 -6.26
CA ILE A 52 -8.78 -9.22 -5.38
C ILE A 52 -9.50 -8.06 -6.10
N ALA A 53 -8.77 -7.23 -6.84
CA ALA A 53 -9.32 -6.04 -7.48
C ALA A 53 -10.25 -6.36 -8.65
N ARG A 54 -10.06 -7.51 -9.31
CA ARG A 54 -10.86 -7.94 -10.47
C ARG A 54 -12.26 -8.35 -10.04
N THR A 55 -13.22 -7.45 -10.22
CA THR A 55 -14.59 -7.65 -9.71
C THR A 55 -15.63 -7.80 -10.81
N GLY A 56 -15.24 -7.66 -12.08
CA GLY A 56 -16.16 -7.76 -13.19
C GLY A 56 -15.49 -7.75 -14.54
N THR A 57 -16.31 -7.60 -15.57
CA THR A 57 -15.89 -7.41 -16.96
C THR A 57 -16.65 -6.24 -17.59
N ASP A 58 -15.98 -5.49 -18.47
CA ASP A 58 -16.64 -4.45 -19.25
C ASP A 58 -17.49 -5.08 -20.41
N PRO A 59 -18.27 -4.27 -21.17
CA PRO A 59 -19.05 -4.76 -22.28
C PRO A 59 -18.26 -5.45 -23.41
N LEU A 60 -16.95 -5.26 -23.45
CA LEU A 60 -16.02 -5.92 -24.38
C LEU A 60 -15.37 -7.18 -23.79
N GLY A 61 -15.82 -7.62 -22.60
CA GLY A 61 -15.28 -8.79 -21.91
C GLY A 61 -13.92 -8.59 -21.24
N ARG A 62 -13.44 -7.36 -21.10
CA ARG A 62 -12.14 -7.06 -20.47
C ARG A 62 -12.30 -7.01 -18.94
N PRO A 63 -11.34 -7.56 -18.17
CA PRO A 63 -11.38 -7.47 -16.71
C PRO A 63 -11.47 -6.02 -16.24
N THR A 64 -12.39 -5.75 -15.31
CA THR A 64 -12.50 -4.46 -14.61
C THR A 64 -12.21 -4.64 -13.13
N GLY A 65 -11.69 -3.60 -12.50
CA GLY A 65 -11.43 -3.63 -11.09
C GLY A 65 -10.82 -2.33 -10.60
N GLU A 66 -10.79 -2.17 -9.29
CA GLU A 66 -10.31 -0.96 -8.64
C GLU A 66 -9.31 -1.30 -7.53
N VAL A 67 -8.29 -0.47 -7.39
CA VAL A 67 -7.34 -0.52 -6.28
C VAL A 67 -7.35 0.82 -5.58
N LEU A 68 -7.77 0.83 -4.31
CA LEU A 68 -7.69 1.99 -3.45
C LEU A 68 -6.35 1.96 -2.70
N ILE A 69 -5.56 3.02 -2.83
CA ILE A 69 -4.30 3.17 -2.11
C ILE A 69 -4.50 4.15 -0.96
N TYR A 70 -4.45 3.66 0.28
CA TYR A 70 -4.43 4.49 1.46
C TYR A 70 -3.01 4.96 1.78
N ILE A 71 -2.82 6.27 1.89
CA ILE A 71 -1.55 6.90 2.30
C ILE A 71 -1.78 7.52 3.67
N HIS A 72 -1.04 7.04 4.67
CA HIS A 72 -1.18 7.59 6.02
C HIS A 72 -0.56 8.98 6.16
N GLY A 73 -1.03 9.73 7.15
CA GLY A 73 -0.49 11.05 7.46
C GLY A 73 0.75 10.99 8.33
N PHE A 74 1.24 12.18 8.66
CA PHE A 74 2.31 12.42 9.63
C PHE A 74 2.02 11.81 11.00
N ASN A 75 3.05 11.48 11.77
CA ASN A 75 2.95 10.95 13.14
C ASN A 75 2.05 9.71 13.26
N THR A 76 2.34 8.70 12.44
CA THR A 76 1.56 7.46 12.41
C THR A 76 2.49 6.27 12.60
N ASP A 77 2.28 5.51 13.68
CA ASP A 77 3.02 4.28 13.97
C ASP A 77 2.51 3.07 13.17
N LEU A 78 3.30 2.01 13.13
CA LEU A 78 3.00 0.80 12.35
C LEU A 78 1.67 0.12 12.76
N PRO A 79 1.36 -0.06 14.07
CA PRO A 79 0.07 -0.60 14.50
C PRO A 79 -1.12 0.26 14.05
N LEU A 80 -0.99 1.58 14.10
CA LEU A 80 -2.04 2.50 13.72
C LEU A 80 -2.29 2.50 12.21
N ILE A 81 -1.24 2.36 11.39
CA ILE A 81 -1.38 2.20 9.93
C ILE A 81 -2.24 0.98 9.63
N LEU A 82 -1.90 -0.17 10.22
CA LEU A 82 -2.64 -1.42 10.00
C LEU A 82 -4.08 -1.34 10.51
N LYS A 83 -4.29 -0.73 11.68
CA LYS A 83 -5.64 -0.48 12.22
C LYS A 83 -6.48 0.37 11.29
N ARG A 84 -5.92 1.48 10.77
CA ARG A 84 -6.63 2.38 9.82
C ARG A 84 -6.92 1.67 8.50
N HIS A 85 -5.96 0.92 7.96
CA HIS A 85 -6.15 0.09 6.77
C HIS A 85 -7.40 -0.81 6.92
N ARG A 86 -7.49 -1.54 8.03
CA ARG A 86 -8.61 -2.45 8.32
C ARG A 86 -9.92 -1.73 8.53
N LEU A 87 -9.91 -0.55 9.17
CA LEU A 87 -11.11 0.27 9.32
C LEU A 87 -11.62 0.79 7.98
N ILE A 88 -10.72 1.26 7.09
CA ILE A 88 -11.07 1.71 5.74
C ILE A 88 -11.68 0.55 4.96
N ARG A 89 -11.01 -0.63 4.94
CA ARG A 89 -11.53 -1.80 4.26
C ARG A 89 -12.92 -2.20 4.77
N LYS A 90 -13.09 -2.31 6.09
CA LYS A 90 -14.39 -2.62 6.69
C LYS A 90 -15.49 -1.61 6.31
N GLY A 91 -15.15 -0.32 6.31
CA GLY A 91 -16.09 0.74 5.91
C GLY A 91 -16.49 0.62 4.44
N LEU A 92 -15.52 0.37 3.56
CA LEU A 92 -15.75 0.18 2.13
C LEU A 92 -16.55 -1.08 1.84
N ASP A 93 -16.24 -2.20 2.50
CA ASP A 93 -16.99 -3.46 2.40
C ASP A 93 -18.48 -3.24 2.76
N SER A 94 -18.76 -2.44 3.79
CA SER A 94 -20.14 -2.12 4.20
C SER A 94 -20.89 -1.24 3.20
N LEU A 95 -20.18 -0.57 2.30
CA LEU A 95 -20.74 0.23 1.20
C LEU A 95 -20.78 -0.53 -0.14
N GLY A 96 -20.43 -1.82 -0.14
CA GLY A 96 -20.42 -2.66 -1.34
C GLY A 96 -19.21 -2.44 -2.26
N TYR A 97 -18.14 -1.80 -1.78
CA TYR A 97 -16.90 -1.70 -2.54
C TYR A 97 -16.24 -3.08 -2.66
N ALA A 98 -16.06 -3.52 -3.89
CA ALA A 98 -15.53 -4.84 -4.19
C ALA A 98 -14.05 -4.84 -4.64
N GLY A 99 -13.43 -3.67 -4.76
CA GLY A 99 -12.03 -3.52 -5.17
C GLY A 99 -11.03 -3.91 -4.08
N ALA A 100 -9.75 -3.90 -4.42
CA ALA A 100 -8.67 -4.11 -3.46
C ALA A 100 -8.34 -2.82 -2.69
N VAL A 101 -8.06 -2.96 -1.40
CA VAL A 101 -7.51 -1.89 -0.57
C VAL A 101 -6.07 -2.23 -0.23
N VAL A 102 -5.15 -1.32 -0.53
CA VAL A 102 -3.74 -1.43 -0.17
C VAL A 102 -3.30 -0.18 0.59
N SER A 103 -2.26 -0.28 1.41
CA SER A 103 -1.69 0.89 2.09
C SER A 103 -0.25 1.13 1.67
N PHE A 104 0.13 2.40 1.57
CA PHE A 104 1.50 2.84 1.46
C PHE A 104 2.00 3.33 2.81
N ASP A 105 3.02 2.64 3.33
CA ASP A 105 3.72 3.02 4.55
C ASP A 105 5.03 3.71 4.19
N TRP A 106 5.09 5.01 4.46
CA TRP A 106 6.27 5.83 4.30
C TRP A 106 6.85 6.21 5.67
N PRO A 107 8.18 6.37 5.81
CA PRO A 107 8.79 6.75 7.08
C PRO A 107 8.30 8.14 7.50
N CYS A 108 7.85 8.25 8.73
CA CYS A 108 7.54 9.49 9.40
C CYS A 108 8.01 9.38 10.86
N ALA A 109 8.53 10.48 11.41
CA ALA A 109 8.98 10.52 12.78
C ALA A 109 7.79 10.71 13.75
N ASP A 110 8.00 10.29 15.00
CA ASP A 110 6.97 10.30 16.03
C ASP A 110 6.87 11.67 16.75
N THR A 111 7.63 12.68 16.33
CA THR A 111 7.69 13.96 17.01
C THR A 111 7.53 15.16 16.09
N ALA A 112 6.77 16.15 16.54
CA ALA A 112 6.55 17.40 15.81
C ALA A 112 7.85 18.19 15.49
N LEU A 113 8.93 17.94 16.22
CA LEU A 113 10.24 18.58 16.01
C LEU A 113 10.91 18.13 14.71
N ASN A 114 10.60 16.95 14.19
CA ASN A 114 11.20 16.38 12.98
C ASN A 114 10.38 16.63 11.69
N TYR A 115 9.42 17.55 11.74
CA TYR A 115 8.54 17.87 10.61
C TYR A 115 9.28 18.21 9.31
N LEU A 116 10.44 18.89 9.40
CA LEU A 116 11.23 19.23 8.21
C LEU A 116 11.92 18.01 7.58
N GLU A 117 12.39 17.08 8.40
CA GLU A 117 12.98 15.81 7.95
C GLU A 117 11.90 14.95 7.29
N ASP A 118 10.74 14.81 7.93
CA ASP A 118 9.60 14.06 7.38
C ASP A 118 9.09 14.63 6.06
N ARG A 119 9.14 15.95 5.87
CA ARG A 119 8.80 16.57 4.59
C ARG A 119 9.78 16.17 3.48
N THR A 120 11.06 15.99 3.82
CA THR A 120 12.08 15.51 2.88
C THR A 120 11.88 14.03 2.59
N ASP A 121 11.61 13.22 3.59
CA ASP A 121 11.31 11.80 3.47
C ASP A 121 10.04 11.53 2.68
N ALA A 122 9.00 12.34 2.88
CA ALA A 122 7.79 12.30 2.09
C ALA A 122 8.06 12.54 0.59
N LYS A 123 8.93 13.50 0.26
CA LYS A 123 9.32 13.75 -1.14
C LYS A 123 10.12 12.60 -1.73
N LEU A 124 11.08 12.06 -0.98
CA LEU A 124 11.89 10.92 -1.42
C LEU A 124 11.05 9.65 -1.63
N THR A 125 10.06 9.44 -0.78
CA THR A 125 9.18 8.26 -0.85
C THR A 125 8.00 8.43 -1.81
N ALA A 126 7.60 9.67 -2.15
CA ALA A 126 6.57 9.92 -3.15
C ALA A 126 6.92 9.33 -4.52
N LEU A 127 8.20 9.43 -4.94
CA LEU A 127 8.66 8.79 -6.17
C LEU A 127 8.47 7.28 -6.12
N ARG A 128 8.75 6.63 -4.97
CA ARG A 128 8.54 5.19 -4.79
C ARG A 128 7.08 4.80 -4.85
N LEU A 129 6.18 5.60 -4.29
CA LEU A 129 4.74 5.39 -4.45
C LEU A 129 4.37 5.31 -5.93
N VAL A 130 4.87 6.25 -6.74
CA VAL A 130 4.60 6.29 -8.18
C VAL A 130 5.24 5.13 -8.91
N THR A 131 6.55 4.91 -8.74
CA THR A 131 7.32 3.91 -9.52
C THR A 131 7.04 2.48 -9.10
N ASP A 132 6.81 2.25 -7.81
CA ASP A 132 6.70 0.92 -7.25
C ASP A 132 5.25 0.42 -7.16
N ALA A 133 4.25 1.31 -7.21
CA ALA A 133 2.84 0.95 -7.13
C ALA A 133 1.99 1.54 -8.25
N VAL A 134 1.89 2.87 -8.38
CA VAL A 134 0.94 3.50 -9.32
C VAL A 134 1.24 3.10 -10.77
N VAL A 135 2.48 3.23 -11.22
CA VAL A 135 2.88 2.86 -12.60
C VAL A 135 2.67 1.36 -12.87
N PRO A 136 3.06 0.42 -11.99
CA PRO A 136 2.76 -1.00 -12.19
C PRO A 136 1.27 -1.32 -12.27
N PHE A 137 0.43 -0.74 -11.41
CA PHE A 137 -1.01 -0.92 -11.51
C PHE A 137 -1.58 -0.36 -12.82
N ALA A 138 -1.15 0.85 -13.22
CA ALA A 138 -1.56 1.44 -14.49
C ALA A 138 -1.17 0.60 -15.72
N ARG A 139 -0.02 -0.09 -15.69
CA ARG A 139 0.43 -0.98 -16.78
C ARG A 139 -0.37 -2.28 -16.90
N VAL A 140 -1.01 -2.71 -15.83
CA VAL A 140 -1.88 -3.90 -15.83
C VAL A 140 -3.27 -3.57 -16.38
N GLN A 141 -3.69 -2.31 -16.34
CA GLN A 141 -4.83 -1.84 -17.09
C GLN A 141 -4.51 -2.02 -18.58
N ALA A 142 -5.39 -2.70 -19.32
CA ALA A 142 -5.18 -3.00 -20.73
C ALA A 142 -4.70 -1.75 -21.51
N PRO A 143 -3.84 -1.91 -22.54
CA PRO A 143 -3.26 -0.79 -23.30
C PRO A 143 -4.26 0.24 -23.84
N ASP A 144 -5.52 -0.14 -23.96
CA ASP A 144 -6.61 0.70 -24.43
C ASP A 144 -7.47 1.32 -23.32
N CYS A 145 -7.15 1.10 -22.06
CA CYS A 145 -7.84 1.75 -20.94
C CYS A 145 -7.19 3.11 -20.71
N ALA A 146 -7.65 4.13 -21.43
CA ALA A 146 -7.30 5.51 -21.12
C ALA A 146 -7.66 5.80 -19.67
N ILE A 147 -6.68 6.20 -18.88
CA ILE A 147 -6.89 6.75 -17.54
C ILE A 147 -7.83 7.95 -17.72
N ARG A 148 -9.04 7.85 -17.24
CA ARG A 148 -9.96 8.98 -17.10
C ARG A 148 -9.83 9.54 -15.71
#